data_800039024f671b1bf3427de7cd0745b9
#
_entry.id   800039024f671b1bf3427de7cd0745b9
#
_cell.length_a   1.000
_cell.length_b   1.000
_cell.length_c   1.000
_cell.angle_alpha   90.00
_cell.angle_beta   90.00
_cell.angle_gamma   90.00
#
_symmetry.space_group_name_H-M   'P 1'
#
loop_
_entity.id
_entity.type
_entity.pdbx_description
1 polymer ?
#
loop_
_entity_poly.entity_id
_entity_poly.type
_entity_poly.pdbx_seq_one_letter_code
_entity_poly.pdbx_strand_id
1 'polypeptide(L)'
;MTDSRYIGRFAPSPSGELHFGSLIAALGSYLQARANQGIWRVRIEDIDPPREVPGAADTILRQLDHYGLHWDGDVLWQSQRHEAYREALTWLGEQGLSYYCTCTRARIHAVGGIYDGHCRDLGLGAENAALRLRQTRPVLQFSDRLRCTLIANEPLAREDFIIHRRDGLFAYNLAVVVDDHFQGITEIVRGADLIEPTVRQISLYQHFGWQAPDYLHLPLALNGDGNKLSKQNHAPALPEGDPRPEIVRALRFLNQAIPEEWQALSIDDLLAQAVANWQPAKIEHSQMAPAEL
;
A
#
# COMPACT_ATOMS: atom_id res chain seq x y z
N MET A 1 3.22 -28.82 -10.85
CA MET A 1 3.83 -27.82 -9.94
C MET A 1 3.69 -26.49 -10.64
N THR A 2 2.71 -25.68 -10.25
CA THR A 2 2.61 -24.31 -10.74
C THR A 2 3.76 -23.53 -10.13
N ASP A 3 4.72 -23.17 -10.97
CA ASP A 3 5.83 -22.29 -10.62
C ASP A 3 5.21 -20.94 -10.20
N SER A 4 4.98 -20.75 -8.90
CA SER A 4 4.41 -19.52 -8.38
C SER A 4 5.51 -18.48 -8.30
N ARG A 5 5.73 -17.78 -9.41
CA ARG A 5 6.71 -16.70 -9.50
C ARG A 5 6.37 -15.60 -8.52
N TYR A 6 7.37 -15.09 -7.80
CA TYR A 6 7.20 -13.93 -6.93
C TYR A 6 6.81 -12.69 -7.76
N ILE A 7 5.72 -12.02 -7.37
CA ILE A 7 5.30 -10.77 -7.96
C ILE A 7 5.05 -9.77 -6.83
N GLY A 8 5.87 -8.74 -6.78
CA GLY A 8 5.73 -7.61 -5.87
C GLY A 8 5.34 -6.35 -6.62
N ARG A 9 5.12 -5.26 -5.88
CA ARG A 9 4.77 -3.98 -6.49
C ARG A 9 5.07 -2.79 -5.58
N PHE A 10 5.20 -1.62 -6.19
CA PHE A 10 5.14 -0.32 -5.54
C PHE A 10 3.93 0.43 -6.08
N ALA A 11 3.07 0.94 -5.20
CA ALA A 11 1.77 1.51 -5.57
C ALA A 11 1.58 2.92 -4.96
N PRO A 12 2.31 3.93 -5.47
CA PRO A 12 2.24 5.28 -4.93
C PRO A 12 0.99 6.02 -5.40
N SER A 13 0.44 6.87 -4.51
CA SER A 13 -0.55 7.88 -4.89
C SER A 13 0.16 9.12 -5.42
N PRO A 14 -0.32 9.74 -6.53
CA PRO A 14 0.34 10.89 -7.14
C PRO A 14 -0.01 12.20 -6.42
N SER A 15 0.18 12.26 -5.11
CA SER A 15 -0.09 13.42 -4.25
C SER A 15 1.11 14.36 -4.10
N GLY A 16 2.16 14.15 -4.85
CA GLY A 16 3.42 14.92 -4.89
C GLY A 16 4.59 14.00 -5.23
N GLU A 17 5.78 14.57 -5.27
CA GLU A 17 7.02 13.87 -5.56
C GLU A 17 7.35 12.81 -4.49
N LEU A 18 8.19 11.83 -4.84
CA LEU A 18 8.72 10.89 -3.88
C LEU A 18 9.64 11.61 -2.88
N HIS A 19 9.56 11.19 -1.64
CA HIS A 19 10.43 11.61 -0.54
C HIS A 19 11.15 10.38 0.03
N PHE A 20 12.00 10.57 1.03
CA PHE A 20 12.77 9.47 1.62
C PHE A 20 11.89 8.32 2.13
N GLY A 21 10.76 8.62 2.78
CA GLY A 21 9.81 7.59 3.24
C GLY A 21 9.23 6.77 2.09
N SER A 22 8.94 7.40 0.95
CA SER A 22 8.49 6.70 -0.27
C SER A 22 9.61 5.84 -0.85
N LEU A 23 10.86 6.32 -0.80
CA LEU A 23 12.02 5.57 -1.27
C LEU A 23 12.21 4.27 -0.48
N ILE A 24 11.97 4.29 0.83
CA ILE A 24 12.03 3.09 1.67
C ILE A 24 11.04 2.02 1.15
N ALA A 25 9.80 2.41 0.85
CA ALA A 25 8.80 1.48 0.33
C ALA A 25 9.15 1.01 -1.10
N ALA A 26 9.57 1.91 -1.97
CA ALA A 26 9.98 1.57 -3.33
C ALA A 26 11.18 0.64 -3.35
N LEU A 27 12.25 1.01 -2.64
CA LEU A 27 13.48 0.22 -2.58
C LEU A 27 13.26 -1.12 -1.88
N GLY A 28 12.56 -1.12 -0.75
CA GLY A 28 12.28 -2.36 0.00
C GLY A 28 11.48 -3.36 -0.82
N SER A 29 10.43 -2.93 -1.50
CA SER A 29 9.63 -3.79 -2.38
C SER A 29 10.44 -4.26 -3.61
N TYR A 30 11.26 -3.40 -4.18
CA TYR A 30 12.15 -3.74 -5.29
C TYR A 30 13.18 -4.81 -4.88
N LEU A 31 13.88 -4.61 -3.78
CA LEU A 31 14.91 -5.55 -3.29
C LEU A 31 14.30 -6.91 -2.94
N GLN A 32 13.15 -6.92 -2.28
CA GLN A 32 12.45 -8.16 -1.93
C GLN A 32 12.03 -8.92 -3.20
N ALA A 33 11.50 -8.24 -4.21
CA ALA A 33 11.13 -8.87 -5.47
C ALA A 33 12.35 -9.41 -6.22
N ARG A 34 13.41 -8.61 -6.37
CA ARG A 34 14.61 -9.02 -7.12
C ARG A 34 15.41 -10.11 -6.40
N ALA A 35 15.48 -10.09 -5.09
CA ALA A 35 16.14 -11.15 -4.30
C ALA A 35 15.42 -12.50 -4.43
N ASN A 36 14.15 -12.50 -4.75
CA ASN A 36 13.34 -13.69 -5.04
C ASN A 36 13.26 -14.00 -6.54
N GLN A 37 14.11 -13.44 -7.36
CA GLN A 37 14.10 -13.55 -8.84
C GLN A 37 12.70 -13.27 -9.45
N GLY A 38 11.98 -12.34 -8.82
CA GLY A 38 10.59 -12.05 -9.12
C GLY A 38 10.38 -10.84 -10.03
N ILE A 39 9.11 -10.58 -10.27
CA ILE A 39 8.60 -9.41 -11.00
C ILE A 39 8.35 -8.29 -10.00
N TRP A 40 8.67 -7.07 -10.39
CA TRP A 40 8.33 -5.87 -9.64
C TRP A 40 7.50 -4.93 -10.52
N ARG A 41 6.26 -4.69 -10.09
CA ARG A 41 5.29 -3.85 -10.79
C ARG A 41 5.23 -2.46 -10.18
N VAL A 42 4.82 -1.48 -10.99
CA VAL A 42 4.45 -0.14 -10.50
C VAL A 42 3.01 0.15 -10.87
N ARG A 43 2.25 0.62 -9.88
CA ARG A 43 0.87 1.04 -10.04
C ARG A 43 0.69 2.45 -9.50
N ILE A 44 0.18 3.36 -10.34
CA ILE A 44 -0.18 4.72 -9.92
C ILE A 44 -1.61 4.69 -9.39
N GLU A 45 -1.78 5.05 -8.12
CA GLU A 45 -3.06 5.01 -7.43
C GLU A 45 -3.77 6.36 -7.54
N ASP A 46 -4.20 6.70 -8.74
CA ASP A 46 -4.82 7.97 -9.15
C ASP A 46 -6.36 7.89 -9.19
N ILE A 47 -6.98 7.47 -8.08
CA ILE A 47 -8.44 7.39 -7.93
C ILE A 47 -9.02 8.41 -6.96
N ASP A 48 -8.23 9.30 -6.43
CA ASP A 48 -8.66 10.34 -5.49
C ASP A 48 -8.25 11.73 -6.02
N PRO A 49 -8.92 12.25 -7.08
CA PRO A 49 -8.54 13.49 -7.74
C PRO A 49 -8.33 14.69 -6.80
N PRO A 50 -9.15 14.88 -5.73
CA PRO A 50 -8.92 16.00 -4.80
C PRO A 50 -7.55 16.03 -4.13
N ARG A 51 -6.89 14.88 -3.99
CA ARG A 51 -5.56 14.76 -3.35
C ARG A 51 -4.42 14.67 -4.33
N GLU A 52 -4.70 14.63 -5.63
CA GLU A 52 -3.69 14.50 -6.66
C GLU A 52 -3.07 15.86 -7.00
N VAL A 53 -1.78 15.84 -7.31
CA VAL A 53 -1.04 17.01 -7.80
C VAL A 53 -0.79 16.81 -9.30
N PRO A 54 -1.18 17.76 -10.16
CA PRO A 54 -0.92 17.64 -11.59
C PRO A 54 0.55 17.41 -11.89
N GLY A 55 0.84 16.43 -12.75
CA GLY A 55 2.20 16.06 -13.14
C GLY A 55 2.96 15.20 -12.13
N ALA A 56 2.43 14.96 -10.94
CA ALA A 56 3.12 14.19 -9.91
C ALA A 56 3.37 12.74 -10.32
N ALA A 57 2.44 12.10 -11.00
CA ALA A 57 2.60 10.72 -11.46
C ALA A 57 3.81 10.58 -12.39
N ASP A 58 3.95 11.46 -13.39
CA ASP A 58 5.09 11.43 -14.30
C ASP A 58 6.40 11.73 -13.59
N THR A 59 6.38 12.63 -12.62
CA THR A 59 7.56 12.92 -11.79
C THR A 59 7.99 11.71 -10.97
N ILE A 60 7.04 11.01 -10.35
CA ILE A 60 7.31 9.76 -9.60
C ILE A 60 7.97 8.73 -10.51
N LEU A 61 7.45 8.51 -11.70
CA LEU A 61 8.02 7.55 -12.65
C LEU A 61 9.43 7.94 -13.08
N ARG A 62 9.69 9.23 -13.33
CA ARG A 62 11.04 9.72 -13.62
C ARG A 62 11.99 9.55 -12.44
N GLN A 63 11.52 9.78 -11.21
CA GLN A 63 12.34 9.58 -10.00
C GLN A 63 12.71 8.10 -9.83
N LEU A 64 11.78 7.18 -10.03
CA LEU A 64 12.07 5.74 -9.99
C LEU A 64 13.12 5.36 -11.03
N ASP A 65 12.96 5.82 -12.27
CA ASP A 65 13.93 5.57 -13.34
C ASP A 65 15.30 6.14 -13.01
N HIS A 66 15.36 7.39 -12.54
CA HIS A 66 16.60 8.05 -12.14
C HIS A 66 17.33 7.30 -11.00
N TYR A 67 16.59 6.70 -10.09
CA TYR A 67 17.13 5.89 -8.97
C TYR A 67 17.47 4.46 -9.37
N GLY A 68 17.31 4.09 -10.64
CA GLY A 68 17.59 2.75 -11.14
C GLY A 68 16.56 1.69 -10.75
N LEU A 69 15.43 2.11 -10.18
CA LEU A 69 14.35 1.23 -9.78
C LEU A 69 13.41 0.97 -10.96
N HIS A 70 13.89 0.11 -11.87
CA HIS A 70 13.16 -0.20 -13.10
C HIS A 70 12.12 -1.30 -12.86
N TRP A 71 10.89 -1.03 -13.27
CA TRP A 71 9.76 -1.94 -13.13
C TRP A 71 9.59 -2.82 -14.37
N ASP A 72 8.89 -3.92 -14.19
CA ASP A 72 8.55 -4.86 -15.25
C ASP A 72 7.17 -4.56 -15.82
N GLY A 73 7.05 -4.63 -17.14
CA GLY A 73 5.80 -4.42 -17.85
C GLY A 73 5.30 -2.97 -17.80
N ASP A 74 4.04 -2.80 -18.12
CA ASP A 74 3.41 -1.50 -18.14
C ASP A 74 3.03 -1.02 -16.74
N VAL A 75 3.04 0.30 -16.54
CA VAL A 75 2.47 0.92 -15.34
C VAL A 75 0.96 0.73 -15.38
N LEU A 76 0.38 0.25 -14.28
CA LEU A 76 -1.06 0.21 -14.11
C LEU A 76 -1.54 1.53 -13.50
N TRP A 77 -2.54 2.14 -14.12
CA TRP A 77 -3.17 3.37 -13.66
C TRP A 77 -4.56 3.06 -13.13
N GLN A 78 -4.83 3.35 -11.86
CA GLN A 78 -6.15 3.06 -11.28
C GLN A 78 -7.28 3.85 -11.93
N SER A 79 -7.00 5.05 -12.42
CA SER A 79 -7.98 5.84 -13.18
C SER A 79 -8.49 5.15 -14.44
N GLN A 80 -7.78 4.16 -14.95
CA GLN A 80 -8.19 3.34 -16.10
C GLN A 80 -8.90 2.04 -15.69
N ARG A 81 -9.15 1.84 -14.41
CA ARG A 81 -9.68 0.60 -13.83
C ARG A 81 -11.09 0.73 -13.27
N HIS A 82 -11.77 1.84 -13.50
CA HIS A 82 -13.10 2.10 -12.94
C HIS A 82 -14.12 0.99 -13.27
N GLU A 83 -14.07 0.46 -14.48
CA GLU A 83 -14.96 -0.65 -14.86
C GLU A 83 -14.73 -1.91 -14.02
N ALA A 84 -13.47 -2.27 -13.76
CA ALA A 84 -13.15 -3.42 -12.90
C ALA A 84 -13.68 -3.22 -11.47
N TYR A 85 -13.59 -2.01 -10.94
CA TYR A 85 -14.14 -1.70 -9.61
C TYR A 85 -15.66 -1.76 -9.59
N ARG A 86 -16.33 -1.25 -10.64
CA ARG A 86 -17.79 -1.35 -10.77
C ARG A 86 -18.25 -2.80 -10.84
N GLU A 87 -17.57 -3.63 -11.61
CA GLU A 87 -17.84 -5.07 -11.70
C GLU A 87 -17.70 -5.76 -10.32
N ALA A 88 -16.66 -5.42 -9.57
CA ALA A 88 -16.46 -5.94 -8.23
C ALA A 88 -17.59 -5.52 -7.27
N LEU A 89 -18.00 -4.24 -7.31
CA LEU A 89 -19.11 -3.73 -6.51
C LEU A 89 -20.45 -4.40 -6.89
N THR A 90 -20.70 -4.57 -8.17
CA THR A 90 -21.90 -5.25 -8.68
C THR A 90 -21.95 -6.68 -8.19
N TRP A 91 -20.83 -7.40 -8.28
CA TRP A 91 -20.76 -8.77 -7.79
C TRP A 91 -21.04 -8.87 -6.29
N LEU A 92 -20.44 -7.99 -5.47
CA LEU A 92 -20.71 -7.96 -4.02
C LEU A 92 -22.18 -7.71 -3.73
N GLY A 93 -22.83 -6.80 -4.47
CA GLY A 93 -24.26 -6.52 -4.35
C GLY A 93 -25.13 -7.72 -4.71
N GLU A 94 -24.81 -8.43 -5.79
CA GLU A 94 -25.50 -9.64 -6.21
C GLU A 94 -25.40 -10.77 -5.18
N GLN A 95 -24.28 -10.83 -4.45
CA GLN A 95 -24.08 -11.80 -3.37
C GLN A 95 -24.70 -11.36 -2.03
N GLY A 96 -25.36 -10.21 -1.98
CA GLY A 96 -25.90 -9.67 -0.73
C GLY A 96 -24.85 -9.20 0.27
N LEU A 97 -23.62 -8.89 -0.20
CA LEU A 97 -22.48 -8.56 0.64
C LEU A 97 -22.23 -7.04 0.73
N SER A 98 -23.18 -6.23 0.29
CA SER A 98 -23.08 -4.77 0.40
C SER A 98 -24.45 -4.14 0.65
N TYR A 99 -24.44 -2.92 1.17
CA TYR A 99 -25.65 -2.12 1.40
C TYR A 99 -25.31 -0.63 1.40
N TYR A 100 -26.31 0.18 1.09
CA TYR A 100 -26.18 1.65 1.10
C TYR A 100 -26.35 2.21 2.51
N CYS A 101 -25.52 3.18 2.83
CA CYS A 101 -25.48 3.84 4.13
C CYS A 101 -25.48 5.36 3.96
N THR A 102 -26.41 6.03 4.66
CA THR A 102 -26.52 7.49 4.66
C THR A 102 -26.02 8.13 5.96
N CYS A 103 -25.40 7.36 6.86
CA CYS A 103 -24.87 7.87 8.12
C CYS A 103 -23.81 8.94 7.89
N THR A 104 -23.87 10.01 8.68
CA THR A 104 -22.87 11.08 8.67
C THR A 104 -21.68 10.76 9.54
N ARG A 105 -20.55 11.43 9.31
CA ARG A 105 -19.39 11.35 10.21
C ARG A 105 -19.73 11.74 11.63
N ALA A 106 -20.58 12.77 11.81
CA ALA A 106 -21.03 13.22 13.14
C ALA A 106 -21.81 12.11 13.86
N ARG A 107 -22.70 11.41 13.15
CA ARG A 107 -23.42 10.27 13.75
C ARG A 107 -22.47 9.15 14.17
N ILE A 108 -21.54 8.78 13.31
CA ILE A 108 -20.56 7.72 13.59
C ILE A 108 -19.70 8.12 14.79
N HIS A 109 -19.25 9.37 14.85
CA HIS A 109 -18.50 9.88 16.00
C HIS A 109 -19.31 9.78 17.30
N ALA A 110 -20.61 10.10 17.26
CA ALA A 110 -21.51 10.05 18.41
C ALA A 110 -21.71 8.63 18.97
N VAL A 111 -21.53 7.59 18.17
CA VAL A 111 -21.61 6.17 18.60
C VAL A 111 -20.24 5.54 18.90
N GLY A 112 -19.20 6.36 19.02
CA GLY A 112 -17.87 5.92 19.43
C GLY A 112 -16.81 5.87 18.33
N GLY A 113 -17.11 6.38 17.14
CA GLY A 113 -16.14 6.49 16.02
C GLY A 113 -16.03 5.24 15.14
N ILE A 114 -16.65 4.14 15.52
CA ILE A 114 -16.74 2.92 14.73
C ILE A 114 -18.18 2.73 14.29
N TYR A 115 -18.39 2.48 13.00
CA TYR A 115 -19.73 2.32 12.47
C TYR A 115 -20.44 1.11 13.07
N ASP A 116 -21.66 1.30 13.52
CA ASP A 116 -22.46 0.34 14.28
C ASP A 116 -23.41 -0.54 13.43
N GLY A 117 -23.37 -0.40 12.10
CA GLY A 117 -24.25 -1.15 11.21
C GLY A 117 -25.67 -0.59 11.09
N HIS A 118 -25.91 0.65 11.49
CA HIS A 118 -27.24 1.26 11.54
C HIS A 118 -28.08 1.06 10.26
N CYS A 119 -27.48 1.25 9.08
CA CYS A 119 -28.19 1.16 7.80
C CYS A 119 -28.24 -0.27 7.23
N ARG A 120 -27.63 -1.24 7.88
CA ARG A 120 -27.41 -2.60 7.34
C ARG A 120 -28.68 -3.25 6.80
N ASP A 121 -29.79 -3.10 7.48
CA ASP A 121 -31.05 -3.75 7.14
C ASP A 121 -32.17 -2.77 6.77
N LEU A 122 -31.83 -1.51 6.46
CA LEU A 122 -32.82 -0.49 6.11
C LEU A 122 -33.23 -0.52 4.64
N GLY A 123 -32.51 -1.22 3.78
CA GLY A 123 -32.84 -1.31 2.36
C GLY A 123 -32.78 0.04 1.61
N LEU A 124 -31.85 0.93 2.01
CA LEU A 124 -31.71 2.25 1.39
C LEU A 124 -31.25 2.15 -0.05
N GLY A 125 -31.61 3.16 -0.86
CA GLY A 125 -31.12 3.32 -2.23
C GLY A 125 -29.78 4.06 -2.30
N ALA A 126 -29.27 4.20 -3.52
CA ALA A 126 -27.94 4.79 -3.80
C ALA A 126 -27.88 6.30 -3.60
N GLU A 127 -29.01 6.99 -3.52
CA GLU A 127 -29.05 8.45 -3.46
C GLU A 127 -28.39 8.98 -2.19
N ASN A 128 -27.37 9.84 -2.33
CA ASN A 128 -26.61 10.43 -1.22
C ASN A 128 -26.08 9.42 -0.22
N ALA A 129 -25.72 8.21 -0.69
CA ALA A 129 -25.28 7.12 0.15
C ALA A 129 -23.87 6.65 -0.22
N ALA A 130 -23.15 6.19 0.79
CA ALA A 130 -21.96 5.36 0.60
C ALA A 130 -22.38 3.89 0.48
N LEU A 131 -21.58 3.09 -0.18
CA LEU A 131 -21.76 1.64 -0.21
C LEU A 131 -20.79 1.00 0.81
N ARG A 132 -21.34 0.18 1.70
CA ARG A 132 -20.56 -0.54 2.73
C ARG A 132 -20.53 -2.02 2.45
N LEU A 133 -19.40 -2.65 2.77
CA LEU A 133 -19.31 -4.10 2.82
C LEU A 133 -20.15 -4.61 4.01
N ARG A 134 -20.97 -5.62 3.78
CA ARG A 134 -21.61 -6.39 4.86
C ARG A 134 -20.57 -7.38 5.38
N GLN A 135 -19.93 -7.04 6.49
CA GLN A 135 -18.82 -7.81 7.04
C GLN A 135 -19.33 -9.13 7.65
N THR A 136 -19.09 -10.25 6.97
CA THR A 136 -19.44 -11.58 7.43
C THR A 136 -18.22 -12.47 7.64
N ARG A 137 -17.04 -11.99 7.31
CA ARG A 137 -15.77 -12.72 7.42
C ARG A 137 -14.69 -11.83 8.06
N PRO A 138 -14.90 -11.36 9.31
CA PRO A 138 -13.90 -10.51 9.96
C PRO A 138 -12.59 -11.28 10.17
N VAL A 139 -11.47 -10.60 9.90
CA VAL A 139 -10.12 -11.13 10.12
C VAL A 139 -9.55 -10.42 11.33
N LEU A 140 -9.23 -11.17 12.39
CA LEU A 140 -8.80 -10.62 13.68
C LEU A 140 -7.28 -10.61 13.84
N GLN A 141 -6.57 -11.32 12.99
CA GLN A 141 -5.11 -11.36 13.00
C GLN A 141 -4.58 -11.78 11.62
N PHE A 142 -3.32 -11.46 11.36
CA PHE A 142 -2.63 -11.93 10.15
C PHE A 142 -1.13 -12.10 10.43
N SER A 143 -0.47 -12.90 9.60
CA SER A 143 0.98 -13.09 9.67
C SER A 143 1.67 -12.04 8.80
N ASP A 144 2.61 -11.31 9.39
CA ASP A 144 3.54 -10.44 8.68
C ASP A 144 4.91 -11.10 8.63
N ARG A 145 5.56 -11.07 7.48
CA ARG A 145 6.86 -11.75 7.31
C ARG A 145 7.93 -11.21 8.26
N LEU A 146 7.86 -9.91 8.57
CA LEU A 146 8.83 -9.26 9.46
C LEU A 146 8.39 -9.29 10.92
N ARG A 147 7.09 -9.08 11.18
CA ARG A 147 6.55 -8.80 12.51
C ARG A 147 5.85 -9.98 13.16
N CYS A 148 5.88 -11.14 12.51
CA CYS A 148 5.18 -12.35 12.95
C CYS A 148 3.65 -12.12 12.96
N THR A 149 2.94 -12.61 13.98
CA THR A 149 1.49 -12.46 14.08
C THR A 149 1.13 -11.08 14.62
N LEU A 150 0.32 -10.35 13.86
CA LEU A 150 -0.25 -9.06 14.25
C LEU A 150 -1.73 -9.24 14.57
N ILE A 151 -2.16 -8.71 15.72
CA ILE A 151 -3.52 -8.79 16.19
C ILE A 151 -4.21 -7.47 15.89
N ALA A 152 -5.37 -7.53 15.24
CA ALA A 152 -6.16 -6.37 14.87
C ALA A 152 -6.93 -5.79 16.08
N ASN A 153 -7.28 -4.50 15.97
CA ASN A 153 -8.32 -3.92 16.79
C ASN A 153 -9.65 -4.58 16.38
N GLU A 154 -10.24 -5.38 17.26
CA GLU A 154 -11.41 -6.21 16.93
C GLU A 154 -12.63 -5.39 16.47
N PRO A 155 -13.02 -4.29 17.14
CA PRO A 155 -14.13 -3.47 16.66
C PRO A 155 -13.91 -2.95 15.23
N LEU A 156 -12.72 -2.50 14.89
CA LEU A 156 -12.39 -2.06 13.53
C LEU A 156 -12.39 -3.22 12.52
N ALA A 157 -11.92 -4.40 12.91
CA ALA A 157 -11.94 -5.58 12.06
C ALA A 157 -13.35 -6.08 11.75
N ARG A 158 -14.31 -5.84 12.64
CA ARG A 158 -15.71 -6.23 12.49
C ARG A 158 -16.59 -5.18 11.82
N GLU A 159 -16.08 -3.97 11.63
CA GLU A 159 -16.83 -2.86 11.04
C GLU A 159 -17.20 -3.14 9.57
N ASP A 160 -18.44 -2.79 9.21
CA ASP A 160 -18.86 -2.73 7.80
C ASP A 160 -18.21 -1.49 7.16
N PHE A 161 -17.07 -1.64 6.54
CA PHE A 161 -16.33 -0.49 6.00
C PHE A 161 -16.83 -0.06 4.62
N ILE A 162 -16.53 1.19 4.27
CA ILE A 162 -16.93 1.78 2.99
C ILE A 162 -16.09 1.16 1.86
N ILE A 163 -16.78 0.74 0.79
CA ILE A 163 -16.18 0.23 -0.45
C ILE A 163 -16.42 1.18 -1.64
N HIS A 164 -17.46 2.03 -1.56
CA HIS A 164 -17.69 3.11 -2.52
C HIS A 164 -18.16 4.34 -1.76
N ARG A 165 -17.51 5.46 -1.97
CA ARG A 165 -17.76 6.69 -1.21
C ARG A 165 -19.02 7.40 -1.70
N ARG A 166 -19.60 8.20 -0.81
CA ARG A 166 -20.77 9.03 -1.13
C ARG A 166 -20.50 10.03 -2.26
N ASP A 167 -19.27 10.52 -2.38
CA ASP A 167 -18.86 11.44 -3.44
C ASP A 167 -18.63 10.76 -4.81
N GLY A 168 -18.88 9.46 -4.91
CA GLY A 168 -18.74 8.68 -6.13
C GLY A 168 -17.35 8.11 -6.37
N LEU A 169 -16.40 8.31 -5.45
CA LEU A 169 -15.06 7.75 -5.55
C LEU A 169 -15.00 6.33 -4.98
N PHE A 170 -14.20 5.49 -5.61
CA PHE A 170 -13.96 4.14 -5.10
C PHE A 170 -13.06 4.19 -3.86
N ALA A 171 -13.38 3.37 -2.86
CA ALA A 171 -12.60 3.32 -1.64
C ALA A 171 -11.25 2.61 -1.86
N TYR A 172 -10.24 3.06 -1.13
CA TYR A 172 -8.89 2.52 -1.21
C TYR A 172 -8.84 1.00 -1.02
N ASN A 173 -9.51 0.46 0.01
CA ASN A 173 -9.47 -0.98 0.29
C ASN A 173 -10.02 -1.82 -0.86
N LEU A 174 -11.07 -1.35 -1.53
CA LEU A 174 -11.62 -2.04 -2.69
C LEU A 174 -10.61 -2.05 -3.86
N ALA A 175 -10.12 -0.87 -4.23
CA ALA A 175 -9.26 -0.72 -5.39
C ALA A 175 -7.93 -1.48 -5.23
N VAL A 176 -7.30 -1.41 -4.06
CA VAL A 176 -6.03 -2.09 -3.82
C VAL A 176 -6.17 -3.61 -3.89
N VAL A 177 -7.26 -4.16 -3.34
CA VAL A 177 -7.53 -5.61 -3.38
C VAL A 177 -7.81 -6.08 -4.81
N VAL A 178 -8.68 -5.37 -5.52
CA VAL A 178 -9.03 -5.71 -6.92
C VAL A 178 -7.79 -5.68 -7.80
N ASP A 179 -6.94 -4.68 -7.65
CA ASP A 179 -5.76 -4.52 -8.50
C ASP A 179 -4.60 -5.43 -8.11
N ASP A 180 -4.37 -5.66 -6.82
CA ASP A 180 -3.36 -6.64 -6.38
C ASP A 180 -3.75 -8.06 -6.85
N HIS A 181 -5.03 -8.40 -6.80
CA HIS A 181 -5.51 -9.65 -7.37
C HIS A 181 -5.33 -9.70 -8.91
N PHE A 182 -5.73 -8.64 -9.60
CA PHE A 182 -5.60 -8.57 -11.06
C PHE A 182 -4.16 -8.70 -11.53
N GLN A 183 -3.22 -8.07 -10.84
CA GLN A 183 -1.80 -8.13 -11.16
C GLN A 183 -1.10 -9.41 -10.67
N GLY A 184 -1.80 -10.26 -9.94
CA GLY A 184 -1.23 -11.50 -9.41
C GLY A 184 -0.18 -11.28 -8.33
N ILE A 185 -0.29 -10.22 -7.56
CA ILE A 185 0.68 -9.89 -6.50
C ILE A 185 0.70 -11.01 -5.47
N THR A 186 1.89 -11.55 -5.20
CA THR A 186 2.09 -12.65 -4.25
C THR A 186 2.52 -12.18 -2.87
N GLU A 187 3.21 -11.06 -2.78
CA GLU A 187 3.61 -10.45 -1.52
C GLU A 187 3.55 -8.93 -1.63
N ILE A 188 2.98 -8.30 -0.61
CA ILE A 188 2.90 -6.84 -0.49
C ILE A 188 3.93 -6.37 0.51
N VAL A 189 4.91 -5.61 0.04
CA VAL A 189 5.92 -4.93 0.87
C VAL A 189 5.59 -3.44 0.85
N ARG A 190 5.24 -2.89 2.00
CA ARG A 190 4.77 -1.49 2.13
C ARG A 190 5.04 -0.95 3.52
N GLY A 191 4.76 0.33 3.75
CA GLY A 191 4.96 0.96 5.05
C GLY A 191 4.03 0.45 6.15
N ALA A 192 4.49 0.48 7.38
CA ALA A 192 3.76 0.02 8.57
C ALA A 192 2.50 0.84 8.88
N ASP A 193 2.33 2.02 8.28
CA ASP A 193 1.10 2.82 8.38
C ASP A 193 -0.12 2.12 7.77
N LEU A 194 0.08 1.09 6.96
CA LEU A 194 -0.97 0.28 6.35
C LEU A 194 -1.21 -1.07 7.06
N ILE A 195 -0.63 -1.26 8.23
CA ILE A 195 -0.90 -2.46 9.05
C ILE A 195 -2.38 -2.53 9.44
N GLU A 196 -2.95 -1.44 9.94
CA GLU A 196 -4.33 -1.42 10.43
C GLU A 196 -5.36 -1.83 9.36
N PRO A 197 -5.35 -1.28 8.13
CA PRO A 197 -6.31 -1.69 7.11
C PRO A 197 -6.08 -3.08 6.54
N THR A 198 -4.98 -3.75 6.83
CA THR A 198 -4.61 -5.04 6.23
C THR A 198 -5.65 -6.12 6.50
N VAL A 199 -6.18 -6.23 7.72
CA VAL A 199 -7.20 -7.23 8.05
C VAL A 199 -8.50 -7.01 7.26
N ARG A 200 -8.86 -5.77 6.96
CA ARG A 200 -10.01 -5.44 6.10
C ARG A 200 -9.75 -5.87 4.66
N GLN A 201 -8.55 -5.67 4.17
CA GLN A 201 -8.13 -6.10 2.83
C GLN A 201 -8.13 -7.62 2.72
N ILE A 202 -7.57 -8.33 3.68
CA ILE A 202 -7.61 -9.81 3.72
C ILE A 202 -9.06 -10.32 3.77
N SER A 203 -9.89 -9.69 4.60
CA SER A 203 -11.31 -10.01 4.67
C SER A 203 -11.99 -9.86 3.32
N LEU A 204 -11.66 -8.80 2.58
CA LEU A 204 -12.22 -8.55 1.26
C LEU A 204 -11.79 -9.63 0.25
N TYR A 205 -10.55 -10.09 0.28
CA TYR A 205 -10.11 -11.27 -0.49
C TYR A 205 -10.99 -12.48 -0.18
N GLN A 206 -11.29 -12.72 1.10
CA GLN A 206 -12.14 -13.86 1.51
C GLN A 206 -13.57 -13.71 0.99
N HIS A 207 -14.14 -12.50 1.01
CA HIS A 207 -15.46 -12.25 0.46
C HIS A 207 -15.54 -12.52 -1.05
N PHE A 208 -14.48 -12.17 -1.77
CA PHE A 208 -14.35 -12.47 -3.21
C PHE A 208 -14.01 -13.93 -3.50
N GLY A 209 -13.62 -14.72 -2.51
CA GLY A 209 -13.13 -16.08 -2.72
C GLY A 209 -11.73 -16.13 -3.34
N TRP A 210 -10.94 -15.08 -3.18
CA TRP A 210 -9.57 -14.99 -3.67
C TRP A 210 -8.56 -15.28 -2.56
N GLN A 211 -7.39 -15.77 -2.95
CA GLN A 211 -6.28 -15.95 -2.03
C GLN A 211 -5.58 -14.60 -1.76
N ALA A 212 -5.46 -14.22 -0.50
CA ALA A 212 -4.71 -13.05 -0.11
C ALA A 212 -3.20 -13.25 -0.32
N PRO A 213 -2.45 -12.18 -0.69
CA PRO A 213 -1.00 -12.25 -0.74
C PRO A 213 -0.39 -12.33 0.67
N ASP A 214 0.91 -12.57 0.73
CA ASP A 214 1.70 -12.39 1.94
C ASP A 214 1.99 -10.90 2.16
N TYR A 215 2.36 -10.53 3.40
CA TYR A 215 2.61 -9.14 3.78
C TYR A 215 3.96 -9.00 4.48
N LEU A 216 4.64 -7.90 4.17
CA LEU A 216 5.84 -7.44 4.87
C LEU A 216 5.72 -5.93 5.07
N HIS A 217 5.52 -5.49 6.31
CA HIS A 217 5.38 -4.08 6.64
C HIS A 217 6.68 -3.49 7.15
N LEU A 218 7.20 -2.53 6.40
CA LEU A 218 8.46 -1.84 6.67
C LEU A 218 8.28 -0.76 7.75
N PRO A 219 9.32 -0.46 8.55
CA PRO A 219 9.25 0.64 9.49
C PRO A 219 9.07 1.98 8.76
N LEU A 220 8.41 2.92 9.43
CA LEU A 220 8.19 4.27 8.90
C LEU A 220 9.37 5.17 9.24
N ALA A 221 9.83 5.94 8.26
CA ALA A 221 10.81 6.99 8.48
C ALA A 221 10.16 8.18 9.20
N LEU A 222 10.84 8.71 10.23
CA LEU A 222 10.39 9.86 11.01
C LEU A 222 11.23 11.09 10.67
N ASN A 223 10.63 12.27 10.81
CA ASN A 223 11.37 13.53 10.80
C ASN A 223 12.00 13.79 12.19
N GLY A 224 12.75 14.90 12.30
CA GLY A 224 13.40 15.28 13.56
C GLY A 224 12.45 15.53 14.73
N ASP A 225 11.16 15.78 14.46
CA ASP A 225 10.11 15.99 15.48
C ASP A 225 9.42 14.68 15.88
N GLY A 226 9.85 13.54 15.32
CA GLY A 226 9.26 12.23 15.60
C GLY A 226 7.98 11.92 14.83
N ASN A 227 7.61 12.75 13.86
CA ASN A 227 6.46 12.53 13.00
C ASN A 227 6.86 11.76 11.73
N LYS A 228 5.94 10.95 11.22
CA LYS A 228 6.13 10.25 9.95
C LYS A 228 6.53 11.22 8.83
N LEU A 229 7.59 10.86 8.09
CA LEU A 229 7.90 11.55 6.84
C LEU A 229 6.75 11.33 5.85
N SER A 230 6.10 12.41 5.47
CA SER A 230 4.97 12.38 4.53
C SER A 230 4.92 13.70 3.77
N LYS A 231 4.19 13.69 2.65
CA LYS A 231 3.91 14.91 1.88
C LYS A 231 3.13 15.93 2.70
N GLN A 232 2.23 15.47 3.57
CA GLN A 232 1.46 16.34 4.47
C GLN A 232 2.33 17.04 5.51
N ASN A 233 3.43 16.40 5.93
CA ASN A 233 4.39 16.94 6.89
C ASN A 233 5.57 17.65 6.17
N HIS A 234 5.40 18.04 4.90
CA HIS A 234 6.39 18.77 4.10
C HIS A 234 7.76 18.06 4.00
N ALA A 235 7.75 16.72 3.90
CA ALA A 235 8.98 15.99 3.65
C ALA A 235 9.64 16.46 2.36
N PRO A 236 10.98 16.70 2.36
CA PRO A 236 11.67 17.13 1.15
C PRO A 236 11.56 16.09 0.03
N ALA A 237 11.41 16.55 -1.21
CA ALA A 237 11.49 15.68 -2.37
C ALA A 237 12.87 15.00 -2.44
N LEU A 238 12.93 13.82 -3.07
CA LEU A 238 14.22 13.17 -3.32
C LEU A 238 15.12 14.09 -4.14
N PRO A 239 16.44 14.16 -3.82
CA PRO A 239 17.39 14.96 -4.57
C PRO A 239 17.43 14.56 -6.05
N GLU A 240 17.53 15.56 -6.95
CA GLU A 240 17.63 15.35 -8.40
C GLU A 240 19.03 14.93 -8.86
N GLY A 241 20.04 15.09 -7.99
CA GLY A 241 21.43 14.78 -8.31
C GLY A 241 21.72 13.27 -8.25
N ASP A 242 22.93 12.94 -7.79
CA ASP A 242 23.35 11.55 -7.66
C ASP A 242 22.44 10.79 -6.67
N PRO A 243 21.74 9.74 -7.10
CA PRO A 243 20.84 9.01 -6.21
C PRO A 243 21.54 8.05 -5.24
N ARG A 244 22.83 7.75 -5.45
CA ARG A 244 23.55 6.75 -4.64
C ARG A 244 23.61 7.07 -3.15
N PRO A 245 23.85 8.33 -2.70
CA PRO A 245 23.80 8.65 -1.27
C PRO A 245 22.43 8.36 -0.64
N GLU A 246 21.33 8.67 -1.30
CA GLU A 246 19.99 8.40 -0.80
C GLU A 246 19.68 6.89 -0.77
N ILE A 247 20.11 6.14 -1.79
CA ILE A 247 20.00 4.67 -1.80
C ILE A 247 20.74 4.08 -0.62
N VAL A 248 21.97 4.52 -0.38
CA VAL A 248 22.78 4.03 0.77
C VAL A 248 22.12 4.41 2.10
N ARG A 249 21.59 5.62 2.21
CA ARG A 249 20.83 6.05 3.40
C ARG A 249 19.62 5.16 3.63
N ALA A 250 18.88 4.80 2.58
CA ALA A 250 17.76 3.88 2.68
C ALA A 250 18.18 2.47 3.08
N LEU A 251 19.29 1.95 2.54
CA LEU A 251 19.85 0.67 2.94
C LEU A 251 20.25 0.65 4.42
N ARG A 252 20.87 1.72 4.92
CA ARG A 252 21.18 1.85 6.35
C ARG A 252 19.91 1.86 7.20
N PHE A 253 18.91 2.60 6.81
CA PHE A 253 17.61 2.64 7.47
C PHE A 253 16.98 1.23 7.57
N LEU A 254 17.11 0.43 6.51
CA LEU A 254 16.63 -0.95 6.47
C LEU A 254 17.60 -1.96 7.09
N ASN A 255 18.67 -1.48 7.74
CA ASN A 255 19.70 -2.29 8.36
C ASN A 255 20.35 -3.32 7.43
N GLN A 256 20.57 -2.91 6.19
CA GLN A 256 21.18 -3.75 5.17
C GLN A 256 22.67 -3.45 5.02
N ALA A 257 23.42 -4.44 4.54
CA ALA A 257 24.84 -4.28 4.28
C ALA A 257 25.10 -3.20 3.21
N ILE A 258 26.04 -2.32 3.47
CA ILE A 258 26.48 -1.30 2.53
C ILE A 258 27.75 -1.79 1.84
N PRO A 259 27.80 -1.81 0.49
CA PRO A 259 29.01 -2.18 -0.23
C PRO A 259 30.17 -1.24 0.13
N GLU A 260 31.35 -1.81 0.34
CA GLU A 260 32.55 -1.02 0.48
C GLU A 260 32.80 -0.23 -0.82
N GLU A 261 33.30 0.99 -0.69
CA GLU A 261 33.58 1.86 -1.84
C GLU A 261 32.37 2.06 -2.78
N TRP A 262 31.16 2.12 -2.19
CA TRP A 262 29.92 2.30 -2.97
C TRP A 262 29.96 3.54 -3.88
N GLN A 263 30.78 4.54 -3.51
CA GLN A 263 30.96 5.78 -4.31
C GLN A 263 31.58 5.51 -5.68
N ALA A 264 32.30 4.40 -5.82
CA ALA A 264 32.90 3.98 -7.10
C ALA A 264 31.96 3.09 -7.94
N LEU A 265 30.86 2.63 -7.37
CA LEU A 265 29.90 1.77 -8.08
C LEU A 265 28.95 2.60 -8.92
N SER A 266 28.52 2.06 -10.06
CA SER A 266 27.35 2.58 -10.78
C SER A 266 26.08 2.33 -9.93
N ILE A 267 24.98 3.03 -10.28
CA ILE A 267 23.68 2.80 -9.64
C ILE A 267 23.28 1.33 -9.80
N ASP A 268 23.44 0.77 -11.02
CA ASP A 268 23.08 -0.61 -11.31
C ASP A 268 23.91 -1.61 -10.49
N ASP A 269 25.21 -1.38 -10.36
CA ASP A 269 26.07 -2.26 -9.55
C ASP A 269 25.78 -2.14 -8.06
N LEU A 270 25.51 -0.94 -7.57
CA LEU A 270 25.07 -0.72 -6.18
C LEU A 270 23.79 -1.49 -5.88
N LEU A 271 22.79 -1.37 -6.75
CA LEU A 271 21.51 -2.09 -6.58
C LEU A 271 21.69 -3.60 -6.72
N ALA A 272 22.53 -4.07 -7.65
CA ALA A 272 22.81 -5.49 -7.81
C ALA A 272 23.43 -6.09 -6.53
N GLN A 273 24.37 -5.39 -5.90
CA GLN A 273 24.95 -5.82 -4.62
C GLN A 273 23.93 -5.75 -3.48
N ALA A 274 23.08 -4.73 -3.46
CA ALA A 274 22.00 -4.64 -2.47
C ALA A 274 21.01 -5.80 -2.59
N VAL A 275 20.67 -6.22 -3.81
CA VAL A 275 19.84 -7.40 -4.07
C VAL A 275 20.52 -8.67 -3.58
N ALA A 276 21.80 -8.86 -3.92
CA ALA A 276 22.57 -10.05 -3.53
C ALA A 276 22.70 -10.19 -2.01
N ASN A 277 22.79 -9.08 -1.29
CA ASN A 277 22.97 -9.04 0.15
C ASN A 277 21.67 -8.77 0.94
N TRP A 278 20.52 -8.74 0.25
CA TRP A 278 19.24 -8.43 0.87
C TRP A 278 18.88 -9.45 1.95
N GLN A 279 18.64 -8.97 3.16
CA GLN A 279 18.24 -9.77 4.34
C GLN A 279 17.09 -9.09 5.07
N PRO A 280 15.83 -9.38 4.71
CA PRO A 280 14.67 -8.75 5.36
C PRO A 280 14.61 -9.01 6.87
N ALA A 281 15.12 -10.13 7.35
CA ALA A 281 15.14 -10.44 8.78
C ALA A 281 15.97 -9.45 9.62
N LYS A 282 16.85 -8.66 9.02
CA LYS A 282 17.64 -7.63 9.71
C LYS A 282 16.92 -6.29 9.86
N ILE A 283 15.78 -6.10 9.20
CA ILE A 283 14.97 -4.89 9.33
C ILE A 283 14.41 -4.82 10.74
N GLU A 284 14.43 -3.62 11.35
CA GLU A 284 13.85 -3.44 12.68
C GLU A 284 12.35 -3.69 12.71
N HIS A 285 11.87 -4.29 13.81
CA HIS A 285 10.47 -4.69 13.96
C HIS A 285 9.56 -3.58 14.48
N SER A 286 10.08 -2.40 14.82
CA SER A 286 9.28 -1.26 15.23
C SER A 286 8.42 -0.76 14.07
N GLN A 287 7.27 -0.17 14.39
CA GLN A 287 6.43 0.49 13.36
C GLN A 287 7.13 1.71 12.78
N MET A 288 7.93 2.38 13.58
CA MET A 288 8.62 3.61 13.23
C MET A 288 10.08 3.54 13.67
N ALA A 289 10.94 4.15 12.89
CA ALA A 289 12.35 4.28 13.17
C ALA A 289 12.85 5.66 12.71
N PRO A 290 13.91 6.21 13.33
CA PRO A 290 14.49 7.48 12.88
C PRO A 290 14.91 7.44 11.42
N ALA A 291 14.69 8.52 10.70
CA ALA A 291 15.10 8.64 9.29
C ALA A 291 16.62 8.80 9.12
N GLU A 292 17.29 9.22 10.16
CA GLU A 292 18.75 9.40 10.20
C GLU A 292 19.39 8.23 10.95
N LEU A 293 20.16 7.44 10.25
CA LEU A 293 20.99 6.37 10.78
C LEU A 293 22.40 6.48 10.22
#